data_f83b68f711dcc789a1bc06dd4a4d74fb
#
_entry.id   f83b68f711dcc789a1bc06dd4a4d74fb
#
_cell.length_a   1.000
_cell.length_b   1.000
_cell.length_c   1.000
_cell.angle_alpha   90.00
_cell.angle_beta   90.00
_cell.angle_gamma   90.00
#
_symmetry.space_group_name_H-M   'P 1'
#
loop_
_entity.id
_entity.type
_entity.pdbx_description
1 polymer ?
#
loop_
_entity_poly.entity_id
_entity_poly.type
_entity_poly.pdbx_seq_one_letter_code
_entity_poly.pdbx_strand_id
1 'polypeptide(L)'
;MRKKILFYLNGKRHEADAREGSMMLADYLRYDRCLTGTKIVCAEGDCGACSVLRYFPHIKSSDTESYQTINSCITLVAQLDGSSLVTVDALKDKEELHETQRAMMECHGSQCGFCTPGFVMALTGLVEEKKCRGEKSIDSTEAKNALTGNLCRCTGYGPIITAATSIDLKKCQGLKERFYSDHQEKELISAYSEGALLESEDFSFFAPKTIQEALDYLQKHSEVRILASGTDLGVVHNKRKITLNKVLSLHLIPELYEVKEDAGVVSLGARVSHTEFRHFIKDRIPEFARYLDVFASPQIKNIGTIVGNIANASPIGDTPPALLALDASVVIQGPKGQREIKLSKFFLAYRKTALEAGEIITHLKFPLPSKNTEIKFYKYANRKDLDISAVNFAVSVKFKDDARSGIEDIRIAAGGVGPTPMRFIKAEDFLKSSTDIDQALSIMHTEFTPLSDLRASSAYRHVLVENFFRKFAQEVRL
;
A
#
# COMPACT_ATOMS: atom_id res chain seq x y z
N MET A 1 -9.72 28.40 3.47
CA MET A 1 -9.90 27.09 2.77
C MET A 1 -9.81 27.31 1.29
N ARG A 2 -8.88 26.63 0.62
CA ARG A 2 -8.60 26.78 -0.81
C ARG A 2 -9.71 26.16 -1.67
N LYS A 3 -10.06 26.83 -2.78
CA LYS A 3 -11.04 26.37 -3.79
C LYS A 3 -10.39 25.64 -4.96
N LYS A 4 -9.05 25.59 -4.97
CA LYS A 4 -8.21 24.85 -5.92
C LYS A 4 -7.14 24.11 -5.15
N ILE A 5 -6.73 22.96 -5.66
CA ILE A 5 -5.52 22.28 -5.22
C ILE A 5 -4.31 22.86 -5.97
N LEU A 6 -3.15 22.73 -5.36
CA LEU A 6 -1.86 23.14 -5.93
C LEU A 6 -0.91 21.94 -6.02
N PHE A 7 -0.33 21.72 -7.20
CA PHE A 7 0.72 20.74 -7.42
C PHE A 7 1.67 21.20 -8.52
N TYR A 8 2.82 20.55 -8.62
CA TYR A 8 3.75 20.77 -9.72
C TYR A 8 3.74 19.57 -10.66
N LEU A 9 3.72 19.82 -11.96
CA LEU A 9 3.78 18.81 -13.01
C LEU A 9 4.97 19.10 -13.92
N ASN A 10 5.95 18.21 -13.93
CA ASN A 10 7.17 18.36 -14.71
C ASN A 10 7.89 19.71 -14.44
N GLY A 11 7.97 20.09 -13.16
CA GLY A 11 8.57 21.34 -12.71
C GLY A 11 7.71 22.60 -12.92
N LYS A 12 6.52 22.50 -13.54
CA LYS A 12 5.62 23.63 -13.77
C LYS A 12 4.48 23.64 -12.76
N ARG A 13 4.13 24.84 -12.28
CA ARG A 13 3.04 25.08 -11.35
C ARG A 13 1.68 24.81 -12.00
N HIS A 14 0.83 24.06 -11.33
CA HIS A 14 -0.54 23.77 -11.73
C HIS A 14 -1.51 24.00 -10.57
N GLU A 15 -2.66 24.53 -10.89
CA GLU A 15 -3.83 24.54 -10.02
C GLU A 15 -4.93 23.74 -10.69
N ALA A 16 -5.71 23.00 -9.92
CA ALA A 16 -6.86 22.28 -10.41
C ALA A 16 -8.10 22.62 -9.57
N ASP A 17 -9.19 22.89 -10.24
CA ASP A 17 -10.52 23.09 -9.66
C ASP A 17 -11.29 21.76 -9.50
N ALA A 18 -12.59 21.85 -9.23
CA ALA A 18 -13.44 20.66 -9.05
C ALA A 18 -13.55 19.81 -10.32
N ARG A 19 -13.60 20.44 -11.52
CA ARG A 19 -13.69 19.70 -12.80
C ARG A 19 -12.44 18.86 -13.03
N GLU A 20 -11.29 19.48 -12.93
CA GLU A 20 -10.01 18.78 -13.11
C GLU A 20 -9.75 17.81 -11.96
N GLY A 21 -10.08 18.20 -10.72
CA GLY A 21 -9.92 17.39 -9.51
C GLY A 21 -10.67 16.07 -9.53
N SER A 22 -11.82 16.03 -10.22
CA SER A 22 -12.64 14.81 -10.38
C SER A 22 -12.09 13.79 -11.37
N MET A 23 -11.13 14.18 -12.21
CA MET A 23 -10.55 13.29 -13.22
C MET A 23 -9.58 12.29 -12.62
N MET A 24 -9.49 11.09 -13.19
CA MET A 24 -8.34 10.23 -12.95
C MET A 24 -7.09 10.87 -13.55
N LEU A 25 -5.97 10.80 -12.80
CA LEU A 25 -4.72 11.45 -13.21
C LEU A 25 -4.26 11.03 -14.61
N ALA A 26 -4.39 9.76 -14.98
CA ALA A 26 -4.00 9.29 -16.30
C ALA A 26 -4.82 9.94 -17.42
N ASP A 27 -6.12 10.16 -17.20
CA ASP A 27 -6.99 10.85 -18.15
C ASP A 27 -6.65 12.33 -18.24
N TYR A 28 -6.44 13.00 -17.11
CA TYR A 28 -5.98 14.39 -17.04
C TYR A 28 -4.67 14.60 -17.81
N LEU A 29 -3.66 13.74 -17.56
CA LEU A 29 -2.38 13.84 -18.27
C LEU A 29 -2.56 13.72 -19.77
N ARG A 30 -3.32 12.72 -20.24
CA ARG A 30 -3.44 12.40 -21.66
C ARG A 30 -4.37 13.32 -22.41
N TYR A 31 -5.55 13.60 -21.87
CA TYR A 31 -6.63 14.27 -22.61
C TYR A 31 -6.74 15.77 -22.30
N ASP A 32 -6.36 16.18 -21.11
CA ASP A 32 -6.40 17.60 -20.75
C ASP A 32 -5.04 18.29 -20.91
N ARG A 33 -3.93 17.59 -20.62
CA ARG A 33 -2.56 18.13 -20.73
C ARG A 33 -1.79 17.65 -21.97
N CYS A 34 -2.37 16.78 -22.76
CA CYS A 34 -1.74 16.20 -23.97
C CYS A 34 -0.40 15.50 -23.72
N LEU A 35 -0.13 15.06 -22.49
CA LEU A 35 1.05 14.28 -22.10
C LEU A 35 0.77 12.78 -22.36
N THR A 36 0.87 12.38 -23.62
CA THR A 36 0.44 11.05 -24.09
C THR A 36 1.46 9.93 -23.86
N GLY A 37 2.63 10.25 -23.32
CA GLY A 37 3.65 9.27 -22.92
C GLY A 37 3.12 8.29 -21.89
N THR A 38 2.38 8.76 -20.89
CA THR A 38 1.68 7.92 -19.91
C THR A 38 0.59 7.10 -20.62
N LYS A 39 0.54 5.77 -20.40
CA LYS A 39 -0.40 4.86 -21.08
C LYS A 39 -1.48 4.34 -20.13
N ILE A 40 -2.68 4.10 -20.65
CA ILE A 40 -3.79 3.48 -19.91
C ILE A 40 -4.07 2.11 -20.53
N VAL A 41 -4.04 1.04 -19.73
CA VAL A 41 -4.31 -0.34 -20.16
C VAL A 41 -5.35 -0.98 -19.25
N CYS A 42 -4.97 -1.39 -18.02
CA CYS A 42 -5.87 -2.09 -17.13
C CYS A 42 -6.89 -1.19 -16.42
N ALA A 43 -6.52 0.06 -16.13
CA ALA A 43 -7.26 0.99 -15.28
C ALA A 43 -7.58 0.42 -13.87
N GLU A 44 -6.75 -0.51 -13.38
CA GLU A 44 -6.92 -1.24 -12.11
C GLU A 44 -5.68 -1.16 -11.20
N GLY A 45 -4.65 -0.39 -11.60
CA GLY A 45 -3.42 -0.28 -10.84
C GLY A 45 -2.52 -1.53 -10.88
N ASP A 46 -2.73 -2.45 -11.85
CA ASP A 46 -2.08 -3.75 -11.90
C ASP A 46 -0.94 -3.83 -12.93
N CYS A 47 -1.09 -3.22 -14.12
CA CYS A 47 -0.15 -3.44 -15.23
C CYS A 47 1.03 -2.45 -15.27
N GLY A 48 1.00 -1.37 -14.53
CA GLY A 48 2.07 -0.37 -14.43
C GLY A 48 2.31 0.50 -15.67
N ALA A 49 1.56 0.34 -16.77
CA ALA A 49 1.73 1.16 -17.98
C ALA A 49 1.46 2.66 -17.73
N CYS A 50 0.68 2.97 -16.70
CA CYS A 50 0.33 4.32 -16.25
C CYS A 50 1.26 4.87 -15.17
N SER A 51 2.39 4.23 -14.86
CA SER A 51 3.31 4.66 -13.80
C SER A 51 3.82 6.08 -14.06
N VAL A 52 3.77 6.91 -13.02
CA VAL A 52 4.35 8.25 -12.95
C VAL A 52 5.10 8.37 -11.62
N LEU A 53 5.92 9.41 -11.47
CA LEU A 53 6.68 9.65 -10.25
C LEU A 53 6.11 10.82 -9.48
N ARG A 54 5.90 10.65 -8.19
CA ARG A 54 5.39 11.66 -7.28
C ARG A 54 6.33 11.86 -6.10
N TYR A 55 6.57 13.12 -5.75
CA TYR A 55 7.24 13.54 -4.54
C TYR A 55 6.27 14.37 -3.68
N PHE A 56 6.24 14.04 -2.38
CA PHE A 56 5.35 14.70 -1.43
C PHE A 56 6.18 15.24 -0.25
N PRO A 57 6.52 16.56 -0.23
CA PRO A 57 7.53 17.12 0.67
C PRO A 57 7.14 17.12 2.15
N HIS A 58 5.87 16.90 2.47
CA HIS A 58 5.36 16.89 3.85
C HIS A 58 5.57 15.57 4.58
N ILE A 59 5.86 14.49 3.85
CA ILE A 59 6.15 13.19 4.43
C ILE A 59 7.67 13.12 4.59
N LYS A 60 8.17 13.53 5.74
CA LYS A 60 9.58 13.39 6.11
C LYS A 60 9.79 12.04 6.79
N SER A 61 9.97 10.98 6.04
CA SER A 61 10.64 9.78 6.52
C SER A 61 11.99 9.69 5.82
N SER A 62 13.03 9.34 6.54
CA SER A 62 14.42 9.29 6.06
C SER A 62 14.62 8.42 4.80
N ASP A 63 13.70 7.52 4.53
CA ASP A 63 13.78 6.57 3.42
C ASP A 63 12.83 6.92 2.25
N THR A 64 12.01 7.99 2.36
CA THR A 64 11.00 8.38 1.35
C THR A 64 11.23 9.78 0.77
N GLU A 65 12.39 10.37 0.97
CA GLU A 65 12.73 11.70 0.43
C GLU A 65 13.03 11.71 -1.08
N SER A 66 12.56 10.72 -1.80
CA SER A 66 12.72 10.59 -3.25
C SER A 66 11.38 10.59 -3.96
N TYR A 67 11.42 10.80 -5.28
CA TYR A 67 10.26 10.58 -6.12
C TYR A 67 9.89 9.10 -6.14
N GLN A 68 8.64 8.78 -5.82
CA GLN A 68 8.11 7.43 -5.76
C GLN A 68 7.15 7.15 -6.90
N THR A 69 7.18 5.92 -7.43
CA THR A 69 6.23 5.49 -8.45
C THR A 69 4.82 5.33 -7.90
N ILE A 70 3.83 5.81 -8.67
CA ILE A 70 2.40 5.64 -8.39
C ILE A 70 1.64 5.23 -9.66
N ASN A 71 0.45 4.67 -9.50
CA ASN A 71 -0.46 4.37 -10.62
C ASN A 71 -1.39 5.54 -10.89
N SER A 72 -1.17 6.27 -11.99
CA SER A 72 -2.01 7.41 -12.34
C SER A 72 -3.45 7.04 -12.75
N CYS A 73 -3.69 5.81 -13.18
CA CYS A 73 -5.03 5.36 -13.62
C CYS A 73 -6.06 5.22 -12.50
N ILE A 74 -5.63 5.13 -11.23
CA ILE A 74 -6.48 4.97 -10.06
C ILE A 74 -6.31 6.09 -9.02
N THR A 75 -5.62 7.15 -9.38
CA THR A 75 -5.38 8.33 -8.55
C THR A 75 -6.18 9.51 -9.08
N LEU A 76 -7.02 10.14 -8.26
CA LEU A 76 -7.70 11.39 -8.62
C LEU A 76 -6.70 12.55 -8.67
N VAL A 77 -6.90 13.49 -9.59
CA VAL A 77 -6.10 14.72 -9.67
C VAL A 77 -6.15 15.49 -8.33
N ALA A 78 -7.31 15.54 -7.67
CA ALA A 78 -7.47 16.17 -6.36
C ALA A 78 -6.52 15.61 -5.27
N GLN A 79 -6.02 14.37 -5.42
CA GLN A 79 -5.06 13.77 -4.49
C GLN A 79 -3.60 14.24 -4.70
N LEU A 80 -3.34 15.02 -5.75
CA LEU A 80 -2.00 15.58 -6.02
C LEU A 80 -1.70 16.82 -5.19
N ASP A 81 -2.67 17.33 -4.46
CA ASP A 81 -2.52 18.53 -3.66
C ASP A 81 -1.26 18.49 -2.77
N GLY A 82 -0.45 19.52 -2.84
CA GLY A 82 0.80 19.62 -2.11
C GLY A 82 1.94 18.72 -2.63
N SER A 83 1.89 18.20 -3.87
CA SER A 83 2.91 17.31 -4.42
C SER A 83 3.56 17.81 -5.72
N SER A 84 4.73 17.23 -6.04
CA SER A 84 5.41 17.37 -7.33
C SER A 84 5.34 16.06 -8.10
N LEU A 85 4.97 16.13 -9.38
CA LEU A 85 4.77 15.01 -10.27
C LEU A 85 5.71 15.10 -11.47
N VAL A 86 6.29 13.95 -11.86
CA VAL A 86 7.11 13.82 -13.08
C VAL A 86 6.57 12.69 -13.93
N THR A 87 6.39 12.97 -15.23
CA THR A 87 5.95 12.00 -16.25
C THR A 87 7.09 11.65 -17.19
N VAL A 88 6.94 10.56 -17.92
CA VAL A 88 7.93 10.12 -18.92
C VAL A 88 8.21 11.18 -19.99
N ASP A 89 7.21 12.03 -20.29
CA ASP A 89 7.31 13.11 -21.30
C ASP A 89 8.40 14.14 -20.94
N ALA A 90 8.74 14.30 -19.66
CA ALA A 90 9.73 15.27 -19.21
C ALA A 90 11.11 14.66 -18.90
N LEU A 91 11.28 13.33 -18.98
CA LEU A 91 12.56 12.71 -18.64
C LEU A 91 13.68 13.08 -19.63
N LYS A 92 13.38 13.22 -20.91
CA LYS A 92 14.30 13.73 -21.92
C LYS A 92 14.65 15.19 -21.61
N ASP A 93 15.92 15.56 -21.63
CA ASP A 93 16.37 16.95 -21.51
C ASP A 93 16.99 17.40 -22.82
N LYS A 94 16.32 18.35 -23.50
CA LYS A 94 16.66 18.79 -24.86
C LYS A 94 16.79 17.59 -25.80
N GLU A 95 18.01 17.30 -26.29
CA GLU A 95 18.28 16.16 -27.15
C GLU A 95 18.82 14.92 -26.41
N GLU A 96 19.04 15.02 -25.09
CA GLU A 96 19.63 13.93 -24.31
C GLU A 96 18.57 13.08 -23.61
N LEU A 97 18.66 11.76 -23.80
CA LEU A 97 17.82 10.80 -23.11
C LEU A 97 18.26 10.68 -21.64
N HIS A 98 17.32 10.53 -20.74
CA HIS A 98 17.62 10.10 -19.37
C HIS A 98 18.27 8.71 -19.39
N GLU A 99 19.17 8.41 -18.46
CA GLU A 99 19.93 7.14 -18.43
C GLU A 99 19.00 5.90 -18.44
N THR A 100 17.86 5.95 -17.79
CA THR A 100 16.87 4.86 -17.85
C THR A 100 16.28 4.66 -19.25
N GLN A 101 16.06 5.74 -20.00
CA GLN A 101 15.59 5.68 -21.39
C GLN A 101 16.71 5.14 -22.29
N ARG A 102 17.95 5.61 -22.11
CA ARG A 102 19.14 5.14 -22.84
C ARG A 102 19.36 3.66 -22.63
N ALA A 103 19.39 3.19 -21.37
CA ALA A 103 19.57 1.78 -21.02
C ALA A 103 18.49 0.89 -21.66
N MET A 104 17.22 1.30 -21.60
CA MET A 104 16.11 0.58 -22.24
C MET A 104 16.27 0.49 -23.77
N MET A 105 16.82 1.52 -24.41
CA MET A 105 17.09 1.53 -25.85
C MET A 105 18.29 0.62 -26.20
N GLU A 106 19.40 0.79 -25.52
CA GLU A 106 20.67 0.07 -25.80
C GLU A 106 20.57 -1.44 -25.52
N CYS A 107 19.80 -1.82 -24.48
CA CYS A 107 19.58 -3.22 -24.14
C CYS A 107 18.37 -3.84 -24.83
N HIS A 108 17.77 -3.17 -25.81
CA HIS A 108 16.57 -3.64 -26.53
C HIS A 108 15.41 -4.02 -25.58
N GLY A 109 15.21 -3.23 -24.51
CA GLY A 109 14.18 -3.44 -23.49
C GLY A 109 12.74 -3.18 -23.98
N SER A 110 12.56 -2.90 -25.28
CA SER A 110 11.28 -2.58 -25.88
C SER A 110 11.09 -3.31 -27.21
N GLN A 111 9.85 -3.80 -27.47
CA GLN A 111 9.42 -4.32 -28.77
C GLN A 111 8.25 -3.50 -29.31
N CYS A 112 7.00 -3.78 -28.90
CA CYS A 112 5.86 -2.97 -29.33
C CYS A 112 5.86 -1.54 -28.74
N GLY A 113 6.57 -1.29 -27.64
CA GLY A 113 6.76 0.02 -27.03
C GLY A 113 5.65 0.46 -26.07
N PHE A 114 4.51 -0.23 -25.99
CA PHE A 114 3.36 0.25 -25.25
C PHE A 114 3.56 0.29 -23.73
N CYS A 115 4.22 -0.72 -23.15
CA CYS A 115 4.54 -0.77 -21.72
C CYS A 115 5.81 0.02 -21.35
N THR A 116 6.65 0.37 -22.34
CA THR A 116 7.97 0.96 -22.15
C THR A 116 7.95 2.22 -21.29
N PRO A 117 7.04 3.19 -21.47
CA PRO A 117 6.96 4.36 -20.60
C PRO A 117 6.80 4.02 -19.12
N GLY A 118 5.94 3.05 -18.81
CA GLY A 118 5.73 2.58 -17.43
C GLY A 118 6.99 1.94 -16.82
N PHE A 119 7.72 1.12 -17.60
CA PHE A 119 9.00 0.55 -17.16
C PHE A 119 10.07 1.62 -16.94
N VAL A 120 10.18 2.58 -17.86
CA VAL A 120 11.10 3.71 -17.70
C VAL A 120 10.81 4.47 -16.41
N MET A 121 9.54 4.77 -16.12
CA MET A 121 9.17 5.47 -14.89
C MET A 121 9.45 4.64 -13.63
N ALA A 122 9.19 3.32 -13.66
CA ALA A 122 9.50 2.44 -12.52
C ALA A 122 11.02 2.33 -12.28
N LEU A 123 11.82 2.20 -13.34
CA LEU A 123 13.29 2.20 -13.23
C LEU A 123 13.83 3.55 -12.76
N THR A 124 13.25 4.66 -13.23
CA THR A 124 13.64 5.99 -12.75
C THR A 124 13.35 6.14 -11.26
N GLY A 125 12.22 5.64 -10.77
CA GLY A 125 11.91 5.61 -9.34
C GLY A 125 12.93 4.80 -8.52
N LEU A 126 13.37 3.64 -9.04
CA LEU A 126 14.44 2.85 -8.42
C LEU A 126 15.78 3.61 -8.40
N VAL A 127 16.12 4.29 -9.50
CA VAL A 127 17.33 5.14 -9.57
C VAL A 127 17.28 6.23 -8.52
N GLU A 128 16.16 6.92 -8.36
CA GLU A 128 15.99 7.97 -7.35
C GLU A 128 16.16 7.42 -5.92
N GLU A 129 15.55 6.28 -5.62
CA GLU A 129 15.70 5.61 -4.33
C GLU A 129 17.17 5.24 -4.05
N LYS A 130 17.86 4.62 -5.02
CA LYS A 130 19.27 4.24 -4.91
C LYS A 130 20.19 5.43 -4.71
N LYS A 131 19.98 6.51 -5.46
CA LYS A 131 20.75 7.76 -5.30
C LYS A 131 20.54 8.38 -3.93
N CYS A 132 19.32 8.42 -3.44
CA CYS A 132 19.00 8.94 -2.11
C CYS A 132 19.76 8.18 -1.01
N ARG A 133 19.96 6.87 -1.19
CA ARG A 133 20.73 6.01 -0.28
C ARG A 133 22.26 6.04 -0.51
N GLY A 134 22.74 6.78 -1.50
CA GLY A 134 24.17 6.82 -1.85
C GLY A 134 24.70 5.52 -2.46
N GLU A 135 23.82 4.67 -2.96
CA GLU A 135 24.19 3.41 -3.60
C GLU A 135 24.73 3.64 -5.02
N LYS A 136 25.54 2.69 -5.53
CA LYS A 136 26.31 2.89 -6.77
C LYS A 136 25.86 2.04 -7.95
N SER A 137 25.03 1.03 -7.70
CA SER A 137 24.58 0.07 -8.70
C SER A 137 23.21 -0.50 -8.36
N ILE A 138 22.58 -1.11 -9.34
CA ILE A 138 21.32 -1.85 -9.22
C ILE A 138 21.61 -3.31 -9.49
N ASP A 139 21.25 -4.21 -8.57
CA ASP A 139 21.34 -5.63 -8.82
C ASP A 139 20.07 -6.21 -9.48
N SER A 140 20.16 -7.46 -9.97
CA SER A 140 19.04 -8.09 -10.67
C SER A 140 17.83 -8.36 -9.78
N THR A 141 18.01 -8.58 -8.47
CA THR A 141 16.93 -8.83 -7.52
C THR A 141 16.15 -7.54 -7.23
N GLU A 142 16.89 -6.45 -7.02
CA GLU A 142 16.32 -5.11 -6.83
C GLU A 142 15.55 -4.66 -8.06
N ALA A 143 16.13 -4.84 -9.25
CA ALA A 143 15.47 -4.55 -10.52
C ALA A 143 14.15 -5.33 -10.66
N LYS A 144 14.17 -6.64 -10.39
CA LYS A 144 12.96 -7.47 -10.43
C LYS A 144 11.91 -6.98 -9.44
N ASN A 145 12.31 -6.68 -8.19
CA ASN A 145 11.38 -6.22 -7.16
C ASN A 145 10.76 -4.86 -7.51
N ALA A 146 11.55 -3.91 -8.03
CA ALA A 146 11.06 -2.60 -8.44
C ALA A 146 10.08 -2.67 -9.65
N LEU A 147 10.24 -3.69 -10.50
CA LEU A 147 9.45 -3.89 -11.71
C LEU A 147 8.28 -4.85 -11.55
N THR A 148 8.03 -5.41 -10.36
CA THR A 148 6.90 -6.33 -10.13
C THR A 148 5.56 -5.74 -10.53
N GLY A 149 5.39 -4.41 -10.40
CA GLY A 149 4.17 -3.69 -10.79
C GLY A 149 4.05 -3.37 -12.29
N ASN A 150 4.94 -3.88 -13.16
CA ASN A 150 4.95 -3.57 -14.57
C ASN A 150 4.86 -4.84 -15.43
N LEU A 151 3.88 -4.90 -16.35
CA LEU A 151 3.63 -6.05 -17.20
C LEU A 151 4.08 -5.80 -18.64
N CYS A 152 4.82 -6.76 -19.20
CA CYS A 152 5.19 -6.79 -20.62
C CYS A 152 4.85 -8.17 -21.20
N ARG A 153 4.22 -8.19 -22.39
CA ARG A 153 3.90 -9.43 -23.10
C ARG A 153 4.96 -9.82 -24.13
N CYS A 154 5.76 -8.86 -24.59
CA CYS A 154 6.60 -9.02 -25.80
C CYS A 154 8.01 -9.50 -25.49
N THR A 155 8.70 -8.89 -24.51
CA THR A 155 10.17 -8.97 -24.34
C THR A 155 10.64 -10.19 -23.54
N GLY A 156 9.77 -10.83 -22.77
CA GLY A 156 10.17 -11.86 -21.81
C GLY A 156 10.98 -11.33 -20.62
N TYR A 157 11.00 -10.00 -20.41
CA TYR A 157 11.63 -9.26 -19.29
C TYR A 157 13.17 -9.26 -19.25
N GLY A 158 13.86 -10.27 -19.81
CA GLY A 158 15.32 -10.37 -19.78
C GLY A 158 16.02 -9.07 -20.19
N PRO A 159 15.76 -8.51 -21.39
CA PRO A 159 16.35 -7.26 -21.84
C PRO A 159 16.06 -6.06 -20.91
N ILE A 160 14.87 -6.02 -20.29
CA ILE A 160 14.50 -4.96 -19.34
C ILE A 160 15.31 -5.05 -18.05
N ILE A 161 15.51 -6.27 -17.53
CA ILE A 161 16.37 -6.48 -16.35
C ILE A 161 17.84 -6.15 -16.67
N THR A 162 18.31 -6.53 -17.87
CA THR A 162 19.65 -6.14 -18.33
C THR A 162 19.80 -4.62 -18.39
N ALA A 163 18.79 -3.92 -18.95
CA ALA A 163 18.77 -2.47 -18.97
C ALA A 163 18.84 -1.88 -17.54
N ALA A 164 18.06 -2.39 -16.60
CA ALA A 164 18.06 -1.93 -15.21
C ALA A 164 19.44 -2.06 -14.55
N THR A 165 20.12 -3.21 -14.75
CA THR A 165 21.44 -3.48 -14.15
C THR A 165 22.59 -2.78 -14.85
N SER A 166 22.38 -2.27 -16.07
CA SER A 166 23.39 -1.50 -16.83
C SER A 166 23.38 0.01 -16.53
N ILE A 167 22.39 0.50 -15.79
CA ILE A 167 22.28 1.94 -15.48
C ILE A 167 23.46 2.39 -14.62
N ASP A 168 24.21 3.39 -15.13
CA ASP A 168 25.25 4.07 -14.35
C ASP A 168 24.61 5.18 -13.50
N LEU A 169 24.44 4.90 -12.20
CA LEU A 169 23.82 5.85 -11.26
C LEU A 169 24.58 7.18 -11.14
N LYS A 170 25.89 7.21 -11.48
CA LYS A 170 26.68 8.46 -11.44
C LYS A 170 26.31 9.41 -12.57
N LYS A 171 25.83 8.89 -13.71
CA LYS A 171 25.40 9.68 -14.85
C LYS A 171 23.96 10.17 -14.71
N CYS A 172 23.18 9.58 -13.79
CA CYS A 172 21.80 9.99 -13.55
C CYS A 172 21.77 11.32 -12.82
N GLN A 173 21.17 12.35 -13.43
CA GLN A 173 20.79 13.56 -12.71
C GLN A 173 19.55 13.27 -11.84
N GLY A 174 19.56 13.74 -10.59
CA GLY A 174 18.42 13.58 -9.69
C GLY A 174 17.19 14.36 -10.16
N LEU A 175 16.01 13.77 -10.00
CA LEU A 175 14.77 14.44 -10.38
C LEU A 175 14.49 15.68 -9.54
N LYS A 176 14.87 15.68 -8.25
CA LYS A 176 14.78 16.88 -7.41
C LYS A 176 15.61 18.04 -7.97
N GLU A 177 16.83 17.77 -8.43
CA GLU A 177 17.69 18.78 -9.04
C GLU A 177 17.08 19.40 -10.32
N ARG A 178 16.28 18.61 -11.06
CA ARG A 178 15.68 19.04 -12.32
C ARG A 178 14.31 19.69 -12.16
N PHE A 179 13.48 19.16 -11.29
CA PHE A 179 12.04 19.46 -11.26
C PHE A 179 11.56 20.05 -9.95
N TYR A 180 12.46 20.21 -8.95
CA TYR A 180 12.05 20.66 -7.63
C TYR A 180 13.01 21.73 -7.10
N SER A 181 12.49 22.88 -6.72
CA SER A 181 13.25 24.02 -6.21
C SER A 181 12.77 24.43 -4.81
N ASP A 182 13.60 25.18 -4.08
CA ASP A 182 13.24 25.75 -2.78
C ASP A 182 11.97 26.61 -2.84
N HIS A 183 11.75 27.28 -3.96
CA HIS A 183 10.52 28.05 -4.18
C HIS A 183 9.29 27.15 -4.23
N GLN A 184 9.37 26.06 -4.99
CA GLN A 184 8.30 25.06 -5.10
C GLN A 184 8.03 24.40 -3.74
N GLU A 185 9.08 24.08 -2.98
CA GLU A 185 8.95 23.51 -1.64
C GLU A 185 8.16 24.43 -0.71
N LYS A 186 8.55 25.71 -0.64
CA LYS A 186 7.87 26.71 0.19
C LYS A 186 6.39 26.87 -0.22
N GLU A 187 6.10 26.87 -1.51
CA GLU A 187 4.74 27.03 -2.02
C GLU A 187 3.87 25.82 -1.72
N LEU A 188 4.40 24.60 -1.92
CA LEU A 188 3.70 23.36 -1.59
C LEU A 188 3.47 23.22 -0.07
N ILE A 189 4.45 23.60 0.76
CA ILE A 189 4.31 23.64 2.22
C ILE A 189 3.23 24.66 2.63
N SER A 190 3.23 25.84 2.03
CA SER A 190 2.19 26.84 2.29
C SER A 190 0.81 26.33 1.89
N ALA A 191 0.67 25.73 0.72
CA ALA A 191 -0.59 25.13 0.28
C ALA A 191 -1.05 24.02 1.22
N TYR A 192 -0.13 23.18 1.70
CA TYR A 192 -0.42 22.12 2.66
C TYR A 192 -0.90 22.65 4.01
N SER A 193 -0.56 23.90 4.39
CA SER A 193 -0.99 24.49 5.66
C SER A 193 -2.47 24.80 5.73
N GLU A 194 -3.16 24.85 4.60
CA GLU A 194 -4.59 25.15 4.50
C GLU A 194 -5.40 23.97 3.97
N GLY A 195 -6.61 23.76 4.51
CA GLY A 195 -7.57 22.79 3.97
C GLY A 195 -8.04 23.19 2.56
N ALA A 196 -8.51 22.22 1.79
CA ALA A 196 -9.06 22.42 0.46
C ALA A 196 -10.50 21.90 0.35
N LEU A 197 -11.34 22.66 -0.35
CA LEU A 197 -12.71 22.27 -0.69
C LEU A 197 -12.96 22.59 -2.16
N LEU A 198 -13.00 21.55 -2.99
CA LEU A 198 -13.37 21.63 -4.39
C LEU A 198 -14.84 21.27 -4.53
N GLU A 199 -15.64 22.13 -5.13
CA GLU A 199 -17.08 21.91 -5.30
C GLU A 199 -17.53 22.30 -6.70
N SER A 200 -18.32 21.44 -7.31
CA SER A 200 -19.11 21.67 -8.49
C SER A 200 -20.48 20.99 -8.30
N GLU A 201 -21.38 21.09 -9.31
CA GLU A 201 -22.69 20.43 -9.28
C GLU A 201 -22.56 18.91 -9.04
N ASP A 202 -21.59 18.26 -9.67
CA ASP A 202 -21.46 16.80 -9.69
C ASP A 202 -20.30 16.26 -8.82
N PHE A 203 -19.45 17.11 -8.25
CA PHE A 203 -18.25 16.70 -7.54
C PHE A 203 -17.97 17.56 -6.32
N SER A 204 -17.67 16.90 -5.20
CA SER A 204 -17.19 17.53 -3.97
C SER A 204 -15.98 16.76 -3.43
N PHE A 205 -14.90 17.47 -3.17
CA PHE A 205 -13.69 16.93 -2.56
C PHE A 205 -13.27 17.84 -1.41
N PHE A 206 -13.36 17.30 -0.20
CA PHE A 206 -12.96 18.00 1.01
C PHE A 206 -11.67 17.38 1.58
N ALA A 207 -10.68 18.22 1.83
CA ALA A 207 -9.42 17.86 2.49
C ALA A 207 -9.21 18.74 3.73
N PRO A 208 -9.61 18.27 4.92
CA PRO A 208 -9.44 18.98 6.18
C PRO A 208 -8.00 18.92 6.69
N LYS A 209 -7.67 19.80 7.66
CA LYS A 209 -6.38 19.85 8.35
C LYS A 209 -6.35 19.09 9.66
N THR A 210 -7.50 18.81 10.22
CA THR A 210 -7.64 18.14 11.51
C THR A 210 -8.65 16.99 11.45
N ILE A 211 -8.52 16.03 12.35
CA ILE A 211 -9.51 14.95 12.50
C ILE A 211 -10.86 15.55 12.87
N GLN A 212 -10.90 16.61 13.71
CA GLN A 212 -12.16 17.22 14.11
C GLN A 212 -12.92 17.83 12.91
N GLU A 213 -12.24 18.56 12.04
CA GLU A 213 -12.85 19.08 10.80
C GLU A 213 -13.39 17.94 9.91
N ALA A 214 -12.68 16.82 9.83
CA ALA A 214 -13.14 15.65 9.08
C ALA A 214 -14.41 15.04 9.68
N LEU A 215 -14.49 14.93 11.01
CA LEU A 215 -15.67 14.44 11.73
C LEU A 215 -16.88 15.36 11.58
N ASP A 216 -16.65 16.67 11.72
CA ASP A 216 -17.70 17.68 11.55
C ASP A 216 -18.30 17.66 10.13
N TYR A 217 -17.46 17.40 9.14
CA TYR A 217 -17.89 17.26 7.75
C TYR A 217 -18.71 15.97 7.55
N LEU A 218 -18.27 14.84 8.10
CA LEU A 218 -18.98 13.56 8.00
C LEU A 218 -20.34 13.57 8.68
N GLN A 219 -20.51 14.34 9.77
CA GLN A 219 -21.81 14.50 10.42
C GLN A 219 -22.84 15.20 9.52
N LYS A 220 -22.38 16.11 8.65
CA LYS A 220 -23.23 16.88 7.72
C LYS A 220 -23.41 16.17 6.37
N HIS A 221 -22.52 15.25 6.02
CA HIS A 221 -22.45 14.62 4.70
C HIS A 221 -22.25 13.10 4.83
N SER A 222 -23.33 12.37 5.14
CA SER A 222 -23.29 10.92 5.42
C SER A 222 -22.92 10.04 4.22
N GLU A 223 -23.11 10.52 2.99
CA GLU A 223 -22.85 9.81 1.74
C GLU A 223 -21.39 9.92 1.25
N VAL A 224 -20.56 10.69 1.95
CA VAL A 224 -19.17 10.95 1.55
C VAL A 224 -18.32 9.70 1.69
N ARG A 225 -17.43 9.47 0.70
CA ARG A 225 -16.42 8.42 0.72
C ARG A 225 -15.14 8.92 1.38
N ILE A 226 -14.70 8.26 2.44
CA ILE A 226 -13.42 8.54 3.08
C ILE A 226 -12.29 7.97 2.23
N LEU A 227 -11.35 8.82 1.85
CA LEU A 227 -10.21 8.48 1.01
C LEU A 227 -8.90 8.65 1.79
N ALA A 228 -8.30 7.54 2.19
CA ALA A 228 -6.93 7.57 2.70
C ALA A 228 -5.94 7.73 1.52
N SER A 229 -5.91 6.78 0.59
CA SER A 229 -5.07 6.82 -0.62
C SER A 229 -5.84 6.48 -1.91
N GLY A 230 -6.98 5.81 -1.79
CA GLY A 230 -7.86 5.50 -2.92
C GLY A 230 -7.46 4.30 -3.78
N THR A 231 -6.45 3.54 -3.42
CA THR A 231 -5.95 2.41 -4.24
C THR A 231 -6.98 1.30 -4.48
N ASP A 232 -7.94 1.08 -3.58
CA ASP A 232 -9.09 0.20 -3.82
C ASP A 232 -10.26 0.98 -4.44
N LEU A 233 -10.58 2.16 -3.90
CA LEU A 233 -11.72 2.97 -4.35
C LEU A 233 -11.59 3.43 -5.81
N GLY A 234 -10.37 3.78 -6.26
CA GLY A 234 -10.11 4.12 -7.67
C GLY A 234 -10.37 2.95 -8.61
N VAL A 235 -10.00 1.73 -8.22
CA VAL A 235 -10.30 0.51 -8.99
C VAL A 235 -11.81 0.27 -9.09
N VAL A 236 -12.51 0.37 -7.95
CA VAL A 236 -13.96 0.12 -7.89
C VAL A 236 -14.73 1.20 -8.66
N HIS A 237 -14.23 2.45 -8.66
CA HIS A 237 -14.76 3.55 -9.47
C HIS A 237 -14.58 3.29 -10.96
N ASN A 238 -13.36 2.95 -11.41
CA ASN A 238 -13.08 2.65 -12.82
C ASN A 238 -13.91 1.47 -13.34
N LYS A 239 -14.22 0.48 -12.47
CA LYS A 239 -15.13 -0.62 -12.77
C LYS A 239 -16.61 -0.22 -12.71
N ARG A 240 -16.92 1.07 -12.53
CA ARG A 240 -18.29 1.63 -12.47
C ARG A 240 -19.19 0.99 -11.41
N LYS A 241 -18.61 0.49 -10.31
CA LYS A 241 -19.35 -0.08 -9.17
C LYS A 241 -19.72 0.98 -8.13
N ILE A 242 -18.97 2.07 -8.09
CA ILE A 242 -19.22 3.25 -7.27
C ILE A 242 -18.86 4.50 -8.05
N THR A 243 -19.30 5.66 -7.57
CA THR A 243 -18.81 6.97 -8.01
C THR A 243 -17.99 7.61 -6.89
N LEU A 244 -16.93 8.34 -7.27
CA LEU A 244 -16.11 9.16 -6.37
C LEU A 244 -16.47 10.63 -6.54
N ASN A 245 -17.76 10.94 -6.47
CA ASN A 245 -18.31 12.28 -6.64
C ASN A 245 -18.38 13.08 -5.34
N LYS A 246 -18.34 12.43 -4.19
CA LYS A 246 -18.31 13.06 -2.85
C LYS A 246 -17.22 12.39 -2.01
N VAL A 247 -16.13 13.10 -1.80
CA VAL A 247 -14.89 12.57 -1.21
C VAL A 247 -14.43 13.40 -0.03
N LEU A 248 -14.13 12.74 1.08
CA LEU A 248 -13.36 13.27 2.19
C LEU A 248 -11.95 12.68 2.13
N SER A 249 -10.95 13.49 1.88
CA SER A 249 -9.56 13.05 1.78
C SER A 249 -8.78 13.37 3.06
N LEU A 250 -8.09 12.37 3.60
CA LEU A 250 -7.33 12.51 4.84
C LEU A 250 -5.88 13.00 4.63
N HIS A 251 -5.48 13.35 3.40
CA HIS A 251 -4.08 13.57 3.06
C HIS A 251 -3.47 14.85 3.63
N LEU A 252 -4.26 15.83 4.08
CA LEU A 252 -3.75 17.05 4.70
C LEU A 252 -3.69 17.00 6.23
N ILE A 253 -4.05 15.88 6.87
CA ILE A 253 -4.03 15.73 8.33
C ILE A 253 -2.68 15.17 8.77
N PRO A 254 -1.78 15.98 9.37
CA PRO A 254 -0.39 15.57 9.62
C PRO A 254 -0.26 14.41 10.61
N GLU A 255 -1.06 14.39 11.67
CA GLU A 255 -1.03 13.38 12.72
C GLU A 255 -1.31 11.95 12.21
N LEU A 256 -1.98 11.80 11.07
CA LEU A 256 -2.27 10.51 10.46
C LEU A 256 -1.08 9.88 9.73
N TYR A 257 0.03 10.59 9.57
CA TYR A 257 1.27 10.06 9.00
C TYR A 257 2.28 9.57 10.05
N GLU A 258 1.98 9.77 11.32
CA GLU A 258 2.90 9.44 12.39
C GLU A 258 3.00 7.94 12.64
N VAL A 259 4.24 7.48 12.86
CA VAL A 259 4.54 6.17 13.39
C VAL A 259 5.21 6.37 14.73
N LYS A 260 4.57 5.89 15.80
CA LYS A 260 5.08 6.00 17.17
C LYS A 260 5.28 4.62 17.78
N GLU A 261 6.34 4.49 18.58
CA GLU A 261 6.59 3.33 19.41
C GLU A 261 6.71 3.82 20.86
N ASP A 262 5.85 3.33 21.71
CA ASP A 262 5.85 3.65 23.13
C ASP A 262 5.61 2.38 23.95
N ALA A 263 6.49 2.13 24.94
CA ALA A 263 6.45 0.98 25.82
C ALA A 263 6.25 -0.38 25.08
N GLY A 264 6.86 -0.53 23.91
CA GLY A 264 6.75 -1.75 23.08
C GLY A 264 5.44 -1.88 22.32
N VAL A 265 4.62 -0.83 22.25
CA VAL A 265 3.42 -0.76 21.43
C VAL A 265 3.67 0.19 20.26
N VAL A 266 3.43 -0.29 19.04
CA VAL A 266 3.48 0.52 17.83
C VAL A 266 2.12 1.11 17.55
N SER A 267 2.08 2.40 17.24
CA SER A 267 0.91 3.14 16.77
C SER A 267 1.16 3.69 15.37
N LEU A 268 0.35 3.30 14.40
CA LEU A 268 0.43 3.71 13.00
C LEU A 268 -0.76 4.61 12.66
N GLY A 269 -0.49 5.82 12.18
CA GLY A 269 -1.53 6.71 11.65
C GLY A 269 -2.19 6.16 10.37
N ALA A 270 -3.41 6.56 10.12
CA ALA A 270 -4.22 6.04 9.01
C ALA A 270 -3.66 6.35 7.61
N ARG A 271 -2.70 7.24 7.51
CA ARG A 271 -2.03 7.63 6.25
C ARG A 271 -0.68 6.97 6.04
N VAL A 272 -0.17 6.20 7.01
CA VAL A 272 1.10 5.47 6.86
C VAL A 272 0.98 4.46 5.73
N SER A 273 1.82 4.60 4.71
CA SER A 273 1.84 3.72 3.54
C SER A 273 2.46 2.35 3.86
N HIS A 274 2.22 1.37 2.99
CA HIS A 274 2.87 0.06 3.12
C HIS A 274 4.40 0.16 2.99
N THR A 275 4.91 1.06 2.15
CA THR A 275 6.35 1.30 1.99
C THR A 275 6.95 1.87 3.27
N GLU A 276 6.35 2.92 3.86
CA GLU A 276 6.80 3.51 5.13
C GLU A 276 6.75 2.50 6.27
N PHE A 277 5.65 1.76 6.37
CA PHE A 277 5.52 0.71 7.38
C PHE A 277 6.57 -0.40 7.21
N ARG A 278 6.83 -0.84 5.97
CA ARG A 278 7.88 -1.82 5.69
C ARG A 278 9.26 -1.33 6.18
N HIS A 279 9.59 -0.08 5.92
CA HIS A 279 10.85 0.51 6.39
C HIS A 279 10.93 0.57 7.91
N PHE A 280 9.85 0.94 8.58
CA PHE A 280 9.78 0.98 10.04
C PHE A 280 9.91 -0.41 10.67
N ILE A 281 9.24 -1.43 10.10
CA ILE A 281 9.11 -2.75 10.71
C ILE A 281 10.28 -3.70 10.41
N LYS A 282 11.11 -3.41 9.40
CA LYS A 282 12.17 -4.33 8.89
C LYS A 282 13.15 -4.79 9.97
N ASP A 283 13.49 -3.93 10.92
CA ASP A 283 14.45 -4.21 12.00
C ASP A 283 13.76 -4.69 13.29
N ARG A 284 12.42 -4.61 13.38
CA ARG A 284 11.59 -4.99 14.54
C ARG A 284 10.92 -6.34 14.36
N ILE A 285 10.32 -6.56 13.20
CA ILE A 285 9.70 -7.83 12.79
C ILE A 285 10.11 -8.10 11.32
N PRO A 286 11.34 -8.59 11.09
CA PRO A 286 11.86 -8.83 9.73
C PRO A 286 10.96 -9.74 8.88
N GLU A 287 10.27 -10.69 9.53
CA GLU A 287 9.28 -11.57 8.89
C GLU A 287 8.16 -10.76 8.25
N PHE A 288 7.65 -9.72 8.92
CA PHE A 288 6.59 -8.88 8.37
C PHE A 288 7.08 -8.06 7.18
N ALA A 289 8.30 -7.52 7.25
CA ALA A 289 8.89 -6.79 6.13
C ALA A 289 9.03 -7.69 4.88
N ARG A 290 9.55 -8.94 5.05
CA ARG A 290 9.63 -9.94 3.97
C ARG A 290 8.25 -10.31 3.41
N TYR A 291 7.25 -10.41 4.27
CA TYR A 291 5.88 -10.66 3.84
C TYR A 291 5.31 -9.52 2.98
N LEU A 292 5.61 -8.26 3.33
CA LEU A 292 5.23 -7.09 2.55
C LEU A 292 5.99 -7.00 1.20
N ASP A 293 7.13 -7.68 1.02
CA ASP A 293 7.84 -7.71 -0.25
C ASP A 293 7.05 -8.40 -1.35
N VAL A 294 6.27 -9.43 -1.01
CA VAL A 294 5.40 -10.17 -1.96
C VAL A 294 3.94 -9.66 -1.97
N PHE A 295 3.65 -8.59 -1.22
CA PHE A 295 2.37 -7.91 -1.22
C PHE A 295 2.37 -6.78 -2.24
N ALA A 296 1.37 -6.69 -3.10
CA ALA A 296 1.10 -5.61 -4.05
C ALA A 296 2.33 -5.09 -4.83
N SER A 297 2.10 -4.22 -5.80
CA SER A 297 3.16 -3.56 -6.55
C SER A 297 3.81 -2.42 -5.75
N PRO A 298 5.05 -2.02 -6.10
CA PRO A 298 5.67 -0.82 -5.53
C PRO A 298 4.77 0.42 -5.66
N GLN A 299 4.12 0.61 -6.83
CA GLN A 299 3.21 1.73 -7.08
C GLN A 299 2.03 1.76 -6.09
N ILE A 300 1.50 0.60 -5.73
CA ILE A 300 0.44 0.47 -4.73
C ILE A 300 0.99 0.66 -3.31
N LYS A 301 2.13 0.03 -2.99
CA LYS A 301 2.74 0.12 -1.65
C LYS A 301 3.14 1.54 -1.27
N ASN A 302 3.57 2.35 -2.24
CA ASN A 302 4.02 3.73 -2.02
C ASN A 302 2.89 4.67 -1.55
N ILE A 303 1.65 4.38 -1.88
CA ILE A 303 0.51 5.23 -1.51
C ILE A 303 -0.59 4.49 -0.73
N GLY A 304 -0.77 3.19 -0.96
CA GLY A 304 -1.72 2.35 -0.22
C GLY A 304 -1.37 2.29 1.25
N THR A 305 -2.37 2.42 2.14
CA THR A 305 -2.14 2.50 3.59
C THR A 305 -2.52 1.20 4.30
N ILE A 306 -1.81 0.90 5.40
CA ILE A 306 -2.11 -0.26 6.26
C ILE A 306 -3.55 -0.17 6.79
N VAL A 307 -3.93 0.99 7.30
CA VAL A 307 -5.30 1.21 7.83
C VAL A 307 -6.35 1.12 6.73
N GLY A 308 -6.05 1.62 5.52
CA GLY A 308 -6.94 1.48 4.36
C GLY A 308 -7.19 0.02 3.98
N ASN A 309 -6.15 -0.83 4.05
CA ASN A 309 -6.28 -2.27 3.80
C ASN A 309 -7.18 -2.94 4.85
N ILE A 310 -7.07 -2.55 6.14
CA ILE A 310 -7.96 -3.00 7.22
C ILE A 310 -9.40 -2.52 7.01
N ALA A 311 -9.58 -1.22 6.70
CA ALA A 311 -10.91 -0.64 6.50
C ALA A 311 -11.67 -1.24 5.31
N ASN A 312 -10.94 -1.70 4.27
CA ASN A 312 -11.53 -2.39 3.12
C ASN A 312 -12.17 -3.74 3.50
N ALA A 313 -11.77 -4.34 4.62
CA ALA A 313 -12.31 -5.58 5.19
C ALA A 313 -12.42 -6.74 4.16
N SER A 314 -11.42 -6.84 3.29
CA SER A 314 -11.35 -7.94 2.32
C SER A 314 -11.06 -9.26 3.04
N PRO A 315 -11.82 -10.35 2.80
CA PRO A 315 -11.55 -11.66 3.39
C PRO A 315 -10.21 -12.25 2.96
N ILE A 316 -9.64 -11.75 1.87
CA ILE A 316 -8.34 -12.18 1.30
C ILE A 316 -7.28 -11.08 1.37
N GLY A 317 -7.51 -10.03 2.19
CA GLY A 317 -6.52 -9.01 2.47
C GLY A 317 -5.29 -9.60 3.14
N ASP A 318 -4.09 -9.22 2.69
CA ASP A 318 -2.85 -9.87 3.17
C ASP A 318 -2.47 -9.39 4.57
N THR A 319 -2.62 -8.11 4.90
CA THR A 319 -2.19 -7.59 6.21
C THR A 319 -3.09 -7.95 7.40
N PRO A 320 -4.43 -8.16 7.24
CA PRO A 320 -5.29 -8.50 8.39
C PRO A 320 -4.86 -9.73 9.19
N PRO A 321 -4.53 -10.91 8.61
CA PRO A 321 -4.09 -12.05 9.39
C PRO A 321 -2.79 -11.81 10.16
N ALA A 322 -1.81 -11.11 9.54
CA ALA A 322 -0.58 -10.75 10.21
C ALA A 322 -0.84 -9.86 11.45
N LEU A 323 -1.73 -8.88 11.33
CA LEU A 323 -2.11 -7.98 12.41
C LEU A 323 -3.00 -8.66 13.47
N LEU A 324 -3.83 -9.63 13.09
CA LEU A 324 -4.59 -10.48 14.01
C LEU A 324 -3.65 -11.34 14.87
N ALA A 325 -2.61 -11.91 14.28
CA ALA A 325 -1.60 -12.69 15.00
C ALA A 325 -0.76 -11.81 15.95
N LEU A 326 -0.60 -10.52 15.64
CA LEU A 326 0.03 -9.52 16.51
C LEU A 326 -0.92 -8.91 17.53
N ASP A 327 -2.16 -9.39 17.68
CA ASP A 327 -3.17 -8.85 18.58
C ASP A 327 -3.46 -7.36 18.41
N ALA A 328 -3.46 -6.89 17.17
CA ALA A 328 -3.67 -5.48 16.85
C ALA A 328 -5.06 -4.99 17.24
N SER A 329 -5.16 -3.67 17.43
CA SER A 329 -6.41 -2.93 17.65
C SER A 329 -6.47 -1.71 16.72
N VAL A 330 -7.68 -1.28 16.37
CA VAL A 330 -7.95 -0.04 15.66
C VAL A 330 -8.43 1.02 16.62
N VAL A 331 -7.88 2.23 16.50
CA VAL A 331 -8.34 3.42 17.20
C VAL A 331 -9.29 4.17 16.29
N ILE A 332 -10.50 4.36 16.75
CA ILE A 332 -11.61 4.97 16.00
C ILE A 332 -11.99 6.25 16.70
N GLN A 333 -12.20 7.31 15.95
CA GLN A 333 -12.74 8.57 16.45
C GLN A 333 -14.03 8.90 15.72
N GLY A 334 -15.03 9.34 16.48
CA GLY A 334 -16.35 9.66 15.98
C GLY A 334 -17.10 10.65 16.87
N PRO A 335 -18.39 10.91 16.59
CA PRO A 335 -19.19 11.89 17.34
C PRO A 335 -19.29 11.60 18.86
N LYS A 336 -19.16 10.33 19.25
CA LYS A 336 -19.21 9.88 20.66
C LYS A 336 -17.86 9.89 21.36
N GLY A 337 -16.82 10.41 20.71
CA GLY A 337 -15.44 10.40 21.20
C GLY A 337 -14.58 9.30 20.58
N GLN A 338 -13.44 9.02 21.23
CA GLN A 338 -12.49 8.01 20.79
C GLN A 338 -12.79 6.65 21.44
N ARG A 339 -12.65 5.57 20.67
CA ARG A 339 -12.72 4.19 21.15
C ARG A 339 -11.67 3.31 20.50
N GLU A 340 -11.29 2.24 21.16
CA GLU A 340 -10.35 1.26 20.65
C GLU A 340 -11.04 -0.11 20.58
N ILE A 341 -10.86 -0.83 19.47
CA ILE A 341 -11.43 -2.15 19.24
C ILE A 341 -10.32 -3.11 18.81
N LYS A 342 -10.26 -4.29 19.44
CA LYS A 342 -9.38 -5.37 18.96
C LYS A 342 -9.75 -5.75 17.53
N LEU A 343 -8.73 -5.95 16.69
CA LEU A 343 -8.93 -6.29 15.27
C LEU A 343 -9.73 -7.58 15.10
N SER A 344 -9.63 -8.53 16.04
CA SER A 344 -10.42 -9.76 16.08
C SER A 344 -11.94 -9.54 16.25
N LYS A 345 -12.36 -8.35 16.71
CA LYS A 345 -13.76 -7.94 16.85
C LYS A 345 -14.19 -6.89 15.82
N PHE A 346 -13.27 -6.47 14.96
CA PHE A 346 -13.53 -5.39 14.01
C PHE A 346 -14.24 -5.86 12.74
N PHE A 347 -13.94 -7.07 12.25
CA PHE A 347 -14.56 -7.65 11.05
C PHE A 347 -15.84 -8.40 11.44
N LEU A 348 -17.01 -7.89 11.01
CA LEU A 348 -18.31 -8.45 11.40
C LEU A 348 -18.88 -9.43 10.38
N ALA A 349 -18.68 -9.15 9.08
CA ALA A 349 -19.15 -9.97 7.98
C ALA A 349 -18.37 -9.59 6.70
N TYR A 350 -18.71 -10.21 5.58
CA TYR A 350 -18.10 -9.86 4.29
C TYR A 350 -18.16 -8.36 4.01
N ARG A 351 -16.97 -7.73 3.96
CA ARG A 351 -16.80 -6.27 3.78
C ARG A 351 -17.61 -5.40 4.76
N LYS A 352 -17.92 -5.92 5.93
CA LYS A 352 -18.61 -5.19 7.00
C LYS A 352 -17.73 -5.12 8.24
N THR A 353 -17.52 -3.91 8.72
CA THR A 353 -16.71 -3.61 9.90
C THR A 353 -17.57 -3.10 11.06
N ALA A 354 -16.95 -2.96 12.23
CA ALA A 354 -17.56 -2.36 13.42
C ALA A 354 -17.54 -0.83 13.42
N LEU A 355 -17.24 -0.16 12.29
CA LEU A 355 -17.38 1.28 12.14
C LEU A 355 -18.85 1.69 12.13
N GLU A 356 -19.17 2.71 12.92
CA GLU A 356 -20.45 3.38 12.92
C GLU A 356 -20.45 4.57 11.95
N ALA A 357 -21.64 5.09 11.63
CA ALA A 357 -21.75 6.28 10.78
C ALA A 357 -21.04 7.49 11.42
N GLY A 358 -20.28 8.23 10.63
CA GLY A 358 -19.53 9.39 11.09
C GLY A 358 -18.23 9.07 11.83
N GLU A 359 -17.78 7.82 11.84
CA GLU A 359 -16.51 7.42 12.45
C GLU A 359 -15.37 7.30 11.43
N ILE A 360 -14.15 7.57 11.91
CA ILE A 360 -12.91 7.45 11.15
C ILE A 360 -11.94 6.58 11.96
N ILE A 361 -11.27 5.62 11.30
CA ILE A 361 -10.10 4.97 11.90
C ILE A 361 -8.93 5.95 11.82
N THR A 362 -8.38 6.33 12.94
CA THR A 362 -7.25 7.25 13.02
C THR A 362 -5.91 6.52 13.11
N HIS A 363 -5.86 5.43 13.87
CA HIS A 363 -4.63 4.67 14.08
C HIS A 363 -4.90 3.16 14.14
N LEU A 364 -3.85 2.42 13.85
CA LEU A 364 -3.72 0.99 14.15
C LEU A 364 -2.65 0.83 15.22
N LYS A 365 -2.93 0.02 16.25
CA LYS A 365 -1.97 -0.29 17.33
C LYS A 365 -1.71 -1.79 17.41
N PHE A 366 -0.47 -2.16 17.68
CA PHE A 366 -0.11 -3.55 17.99
C PHE A 366 1.14 -3.61 18.88
N PRO A 367 1.25 -4.60 19.80
CA PRO A 367 2.45 -4.80 20.58
C PRO A 367 3.58 -5.38 19.69
N LEU A 368 4.81 -4.94 19.95
CA LEU A 368 5.98 -5.63 19.42
C LEU A 368 6.16 -6.98 20.10
N PRO A 369 6.63 -8.00 19.38
CA PRO A 369 6.87 -9.31 19.96
C PRO A 369 7.95 -9.25 21.06
N SER A 370 7.73 -9.98 22.14
CA SER A 370 8.73 -10.16 23.19
C SER A 370 9.85 -11.10 22.73
N LYS A 371 10.97 -11.14 23.49
CA LYS A 371 12.17 -11.90 23.13
C LYS A 371 11.92 -13.40 22.81
N ASN A 372 10.96 -14.03 23.53
CA ASN A 372 10.66 -15.46 23.36
C ASN A 372 9.49 -15.71 22.40
N THR A 373 9.27 -14.79 21.45
CA THR A 373 8.17 -14.88 20.49
C THR A 373 8.70 -15.20 19.12
N GLU A 374 8.18 -16.27 18.51
CA GLU A 374 8.39 -16.61 17.10
C GLU A 374 7.18 -16.21 16.28
N ILE A 375 7.43 -15.59 15.13
CA ILE A 375 6.37 -15.13 14.23
C ILE A 375 6.66 -15.59 12.82
N LYS A 376 5.65 -16.10 12.14
CA LYS A 376 5.73 -16.47 10.72
C LYS A 376 4.49 -16.00 9.97
N PHE A 377 4.73 -15.60 8.73
CA PHE A 377 3.69 -15.20 7.79
C PHE A 377 3.86 -15.99 6.50
N TYR A 378 2.77 -16.55 6.00
CA TYR A 378 2.75 -17.34 4.77
C TYR A 378 1.68 -16.81 3.82
N LYS A 379 1.98 -16.88 2.53
CA LYS A 379 1.05 -16.51 1.47
C LYS A 379 1.11 -17.57 0.37
N TYR A 380 -0.05 -18.02 -0.05
CA TYR A 380 -0.19 -18.76 -1.29
C TYR A 380 -1.06 -18.00 -2.28
N ALA A 381 -0.52 -17.83 -3.47
CA ALA A 381 -1.20 -17.27 -4.64
C ALA A 381 -0.70 -18.01 -5.88
N ASN A 382 -1.43 -17.94 -6.99
CA ASN A 382 -1.07 -18.66 -8.23
C ASN A 382 0.22 -18.09 -8.87
N ARG A 383 0.55 -16.83 -8.61
CA ARG A 383 1.82 -16.18 -8.98
C ARG A 383 2.55 -15.77 -7.72
N LYS A 384 3.88 -15.67 -7.78
CA LYS A 384 4.71 -15.24 -6.65
C LYS A 384 4.41 -13.82 -6.23
N ASP A 385 4.31 -12.91 -7.21
CA ASP A 385 4.13 -11.49 -6.99
C ASP A 385 2.85 -10.99 -7.70
N LEU A 386 2.30 -9.88 -7.26
CA LEU A 386 1.13 -9.21 -7.83
C LEU A 386 -0.11 -10.11 -7.94
N ASP A 387 -0.27 -11.02 -7.01
CA ASP A 387 -1.43 -11.89 -7.04
C ASP A 387 -2.19 -11.86 -5.72
N ILE A 388 -3.50 -11.97 -5.84
CA ILE A 388 -4.40 -12.04 -4.70
C ILE A 388 -4.25 -13.40 -4.05
N SER A 389 -4.09 -13.43 -2.73
CA SER A 389 -3.95 -14.67 -1.97
C SER A 389 -5.14 -15.61 -2.16
N ALA A 390 -4.88 -16.88 -2.43
CA ALA A 390 -5.85 -17.92 -2.20
C ALA A 390 -6.03 -18.14 -0.69
N VAL A 391 -4.92 -18.30 0.03
CA VAL A 391 -4.86 -18.31 1.50
C VAL A 391 -3.63 -17.52 1.93
N ASN A 392 -3.79 -16.69 2.94
CA ASN A 392 -2.70 -16.14 3.72
C ASN A 392 -2.84 -16.58 5.19
N PHE A 393 -1.72 -16.74 5.88
CA PHE A 393 -1.68 -17.38 7.17
C PHE A 393 -0.60 -16.75 8.04
N ALA A 394 -0.92 -16.54 9.30
CA ALA A 394 -0.02 -15.90 10.25
C ALA A 394 -0.06 -16.63 11.60
N VAL A 395 1.10 -16.85 12.20
CA VAL A 395 1.22 -17.40 13.55
C VAL A 395 2.21 -16.58 14.36
N SER A 396 1.83 -16.29 15.60
CA SER A 396 2.69 -15.76 16.63
C SER A 396 2.62 -16.69 17.83
N VAL A 397 3.75 -17.26 18.25
CA VAL A 397 3.86 -18.11 19.44
C VAL A 397 4.85 -17.52 20.43
N LYS A 398 4.44 -17.34 21.66
CA LYS A 398 5.28 -16.97 22.80
C LYS A 398 5.54 -18.17 23.67
N PHE A 399 6.80 -18.49 23.87
CA PHE A 399 7.22 -19.56 24.76
C PHE A 399 7.39 -19.05 26.19
N LYS A 400 7.20 -19.95 27.18
CA LYS A 400 7.36 -19.63 28.61
C LYS A 400 8.78 -19.23 28.98
N ASP A 401 9.75 -19.82 28.28
CA ASP A 401 11.18 -19.60 28.52
C ASP A 401 12.01 -19.80 27.24
N ASP A 402 13.30 -19.50 27.30
CA ASP A 402 14.26 -19.68 26.21
C ASP A 402 14.47 -21.16 25.83
N ALA A 403 14.20 -22.11 26.75
CA ALA A 403 14.27 -23.55 26.52
C ALA A 403 13.04 -24.10 25.81
N ARG A 404 12.02 -23.26 25.60
CA ARG A 404 10.73 -23.60 24.96
C ARG A 404 9.99 -24.72 25.75
N SER A 405 9.99 -24.67 27.06
CA SER A 405 9.38 -25.68 27.95
C SER A 405 7.85 -25.76 27.80
N GLY A 406 7.23 -24.84 27.11
CA GLY A 406 5.80 -24.81 26.81
C GLY A 406 5.37 -23.48 26.18
N ILE A 407 4.16 -23.48 25.69
CA ILE A 407 3.55 -22.30 25.09
C ILE A 407 2.94 -21.43 26.18
N GLU A 408 3.29 -20.15 26.24
CA GLU A 408 2.66 -19.13 27.07
C GLU A 408 1.42 -18.55 26.38
N ASP A 409 1.57 -18.18 25.10
CA ASP A 409 0.50 -17.64 24.26
C ASP A 409 0.74 -18.03 22.79
N ILE A 410 -0.33 -18.28 22.06
CA ILE A 410 -0.28 -18.55 20.63
C ILE A 410 -1.48 -17.89 19.93
N ARG A 411 -1.22 -17.29 18.78
CA ARG A 411 -2.24 -16.68 17.94
C ARG A 411 -2.06 -17.17 16.52
N ILE A 412 -3.12 -17.72 15.97
CA ILE A 412 -3.15 -18.29 14.62
C ILE A 412 -4.26 -17.60 13.84
N ALA A 413 -3.91 -16.97 12.72
CA ALA A 413 -4.88 -16.24 11.92
C ALA A 413 -4.75 -16.58 10.44
N ALA A 414 -5.86 -16.52 9.70
CA ALA A 414 -5.87 -16.74 8.26
C ALA A 414 -6.85 -15.82 7.54
N GLY A 415 -6.55 -15.56 6.27
CA GLY A 415 -7.46 -14.99 5.28
C GLY A 415 -7.70 -15.95 4.13
N GLY A 416 -8.83 -15.79 3.42
CA GLY A 416 -9.26 -16.70 2.39
C GLY A 416 -9.93 -17.99 2.90
N VAL A 417 -10.28 -18.03 4.17
CA VAL A 417 -10.83 -19.19 4.89
C VAL A 417 -12.29 -19.02 5.29
N GLY A 418 -12.85 -17.83 5.11
CA GLY A 418 -14.22 -17.50 5.47
C GLY A 418 -14.63 -16.13 4.92
N PRO A 419 -15.77 -15.59 5.35
CA PRO A 419 -16.25 -14.27 4.91
C PRO A 419 -15.40 -13.09 5.45
N THR A 420 -14.58 -13.34 6.47
CA THR A 420 -13.67 -12.38 7.08
C THR A 420 -12.30 -13.02 7.35
N PRO A 421 -11.22 -12.25 7.47
CA PRO A 421 -10.00 -12.73 8.12
C PRO A 421 -10.33 -13.13 9.57
N MET A 422 -9.78 -14.24 10.06
CA MET A 422 -10.16 -14.77 11.36
C MET A 422 -9.00 -15.40 12.13
N ARG A 423 -9.19 -15.59 13.43
CA ARG A 423 -8.31 -16.39 14.31
C ARG A 423 -8.91 -17.74 14.58
N PHE A 424 -8.05 -18.72 14.86
CA PHE A 424 -8.43 -20.10 15.23
C PHE A 424 -8.40 -20.27 16.76
N ILE A 425 -9.37 -19.67 17.43
CA ILE A 425 -9.38 -19.51 18.90
C ILE A 425 -9.39 -20.84 19.64
N LYS A 426 -10.17 -21.84 19.17
CA LYS A 426 -10.23 -23.15 19.83
C LYS A 426 -8.91 -23.92 19.70
N ALA A 427 -8.28 -23.84 18.53
CA ALA A 427 -6.97 -24.44 18.31
C ALA A 427 -5.89 -23.72 19.14
N GLU A 428 -5.92 -22.40 19.23
CA GLU A 428 -5.03 -21.60 20.08
C GLU A 428 -5.14 -22.01 21.55
N ASP A 429 -6.37 -22.15 22.08
CA ASP A 429 -6.59 -22.54 23.47
C ASP A 429 -6.14 -23.97 23.74
N PHE A 430 -6.36 -24.89 22.81
CA PHE A 430 -5.85 -26.27 22.91
C PHE A 430 -4.31 -26.31 22.99
N LEU A 431 -3.63 -25.55 22.13
CA LEU A 431 -2.17 -25.54 22.01
C LEU A 431 -1.47 -24.93 23.23
N LYS A 432 -2.14 -24.15 24.09
CA LYS A 432 -1.58 -23.67 25.36
C LYS A 432 -1.31 -24.82 26.37
N SER A 433 -2.00 -25.94 26.21
CA SER A 433 -1.89 -27.10 27.10
C SER A 433 -1.38 -28.37 26.42
N SER A 434 -1.25 -28.39 25.09
CA SER A 434 -0.83 -29.54 24.31
C SER A 434 0.04 -29.12 23.12
N THR A 435 0.96 -29.99 22.71
CA THR A 435 1.76 -29.86 21.48
C THR A 435 1.31 -30.84 20.39
N ASP A 436 0.15 -31.45 20.52
CA ASP A 436 -0.40 -32.35 19.51
C ASP A 436 -0.90 -31.58 18.30
N ILE A 437 -0.07 -31.55 17.26
CA ILE A 437 -0.33 -30.81 16.02
C ILE A 437 -1.50 -31.41 15.25
N ASP A 438 -1.67 -32.75 15.24
CA ASP A 438 -2.75 -33.40 14.48
C ASP A 438 -4.10 -33.12 15.13
N GLN A 439 -4.17 -33.15 16.46
CA GLN A 439 -5.37 -32.77 17.19
C GLN A 439 -5.69 -31.27 17.01
N ALA A 440 -4.68 -30.38 17.07
CA ALA A 440 -4.87 -28.97 16.81
C ALA A 440 -5.42 -28.69 15.40
N LEU A 441 -4.90 -29.37 14.39
CA LEU A 441 -5.40 -29.28 13.02
C LEU A 441 -6.84 -29.78 12.89
N SER A 442 -7.18 -30.88 13.56
CA SER A 442 -8.56 -31.38 13.60
C SER A 442 -9.52 -30.35 14.19
N ILE A 443 -9.09 -29.64 15.25
CA ILE A 443 -9.87 -28.55 15.85
C ILE A 443 -9.97 -27.37 14.87
N MET A 444 -8.85 -26.94 14.27
CA MET A 444 -8.83 -25.83 13.31
C MET A 444 -9.83 -26.08 12.17
N HIS A 445 -9.90 -27.29 11.61
CA HIS A 445 -10.83 -27.64 10.55
C HIS A 445 -12.31 -27.45 10.91
N THR A 446 -12.65 -27.42 12.19
CA THR A 446 -14.01 -27.13 12.67
C THR A 446 -14.33 -25.64 12.75
N GLU A 447 -13.32 -24.77 12.68
CA GLU A 447 -13.47 -23.32 12.91
C GLU A 447 -13.71 -22.52 11.63
N PHE A 448 -13.46 -23.07 10.43
CA PHE A 448 -13.56 -22.33 9.19
C PHE A 448 -14.23 -23.10 8.05
N THR A 449 -14.85 -22.35 7.14
CA THR A 449 -15.55 -22.93 5.98
C THR A 449 -15.24 -22.06 4.75
N PRO A 450 -14.20 -22.40 3.98
CA PRO A 450 -13.78 -21.60 2.84
C PRO A 450 -14.66 -21.85 1.63
N LEU A 451 -14.83 -20.83 0.80
CA LEU A 451 -15.53 -20.92 -0.47
C LEU A 451 -14.62 -21.47 -1.58
N SER A 452 -15.21 -22.10 -2.58
CA SER A 452 -14.55 -22.35 -3.86
C SER A 452 -14.78 -21.17 -4.80
N ASP A 453 -13.69 -20.68 -5.40
CA ASP A 453 -13.72 -19.56 -6.38
C ASP A 453 -12.69 -19.81 -7.49
N LEU A 454 -12.49 -18.78 -8.35
CA LEU A 454 -11.52 -18.85 -9.45
C LEU A 454 -10.04 -18.98 -8.99
N ARG A 455 -9.72 -18.77 -7.70
CA ARG A 455 -8.36 -18.84 -7.16
C ARG A 455 -8.03 -20.21 -6.58
N ALA A 456 -9.00 -20.82 -5.88
CA ALA A 456 -8.80 -22.11 -5.24
C ALA A 456 -10.14 -22.76 -4.88
N SER A 457 -10.17 -24.10 -4.87
CA SER A 457 -11.30 -24.84 -4.31
C SER A 457 -11.28 -24.77 -2.77
N SER A 458 -12.44 -24.97 -2.15
CA SER A 458 -12.59 -25.10 -0.70
C SER A 458 -11.65 -26.18 -0.14
N ALA A 459 -11.63 -27.36 -0.76
CA ALA A 459 -10.77 -28.47 -0.35
C ALA A 459 -9.27 -28.08 -0.38
N TYR A 460 -8.84 -27.36 -1.42
CA TYR A 460 -7.45 -26.93 -1.53
C TYR A 460 -7.07 -25.89 -0.46
N ARG A 461 -7.99 -25.01 -0.09
CA ARG A 461 -7.77 -24.04 1.00
C ARG A 461 -7.61 -24.72 2.35
N HIS A 462 -8.32 -25.82 2.62
CA HIS A 462 -8.09 -26.68 3.79
C HIS A 462 -6.68 -27.26 3.81
N VAL A 463 -6.24 -27.82 2.68
CA VAL A 463 -4.86 -28.35 2.54
C VAL A 463 -3.80 -27.26 2.74
N LEU A 464 -4.04 -26.04 2.23
CA LEU A 464 -3.10 -24.93 2.41
C LEU A 464 -2.96 -24.52 3.88
N VAL A 465 -4.07 -24.40 4.62
CA VAL A 465 -4.06 -24.09 6.05
C VAL A 465 -3.29 -25.15 6.83
N GLU A 466 -3.58 -26.44 6.58
CA GLU A 466 -2.87 -27.55 7.20
C GLU A 466 -1.37 -27.50 6.91
N ASN A 467 -0.97 -27.33 5.65
CA ASN A 467 0.43 -27.29 5.26
C ASN A 467 1.17 -26.10 5.86
N PHE A 468 0.54 -24.93 5.96
CA PHE A 468 1.14 -23.76 6.60
C PHE A 468 1.34 -23.98 8.09
N PHE A 469 0.37 -24.59 8.77
CA PHE A 469 0.51 -24.84 10.19
C PHE A 469 1.57 -25.95 10.46
N ARG A 470 1.61 -27.03 9.71
CA ARG A 470 2.65 -28.05 9.81
C ARG A 470 4.04 -27.48 9.54
N LYS A 471 4.16 -26.65 8.49
CA LYS A 471 5.42 -25.95 8.19
C LYS A 471 5.86 -25.06 9.35
N PHE A 472 4.93 -24.28 9.91
CA PHE A 472 5.20 -23.43 11.07
C PHE A 472 5.72 -24.29 12.23
N ALA A 473 5.01 -25.36 12.61
CA ALA A 473 5.35 -26.24 13.72
C ALA A 473 6.77 -26.83 13.55
N GLN A 474 7.14 -27.23 12.32
CA GLN A 474 8.49 -27.71 12.01
C GLN A 474 9.55 -26.60 12.15
N GLU A 475 9.29 -25.40 11.58
CA GLU A 475 10.25 -24.29 11.61
C GLU A 475 10.55 -23.80 13.02
N VAL A 476 9.55 -23.79 13.90
CA VAL A 476 9.70 -23.33 15.30
C VAL A 476 9.92 -24.48 16.30
N ARG A 477 9.92 -25.72 15.85
CA ARG A 477 10.06 -26.92 16.67
C ARG A 477 9.03 -26.97 17.81
N LEU A 478 7.77 -26.85 17.41
CA LEU A 478 6.63 -26.88 18.33
C LEU A 478 6.38 -28.30 18.79
#